data_7678451205130ecf7ae104431f5457a8
#
_entry.id   7678451205130ecf7ae104431f5457a8
#
_cell.length_a   1.000
_cell.length_b   1.000
_cell.length_c   1.000
_cell.angle_alpha   90.00
_cell.angle_beta   90.00
_cell.angle_gamma   90.00
#
_symmetry.space_group_name_H-M   'P 1'
#
loop_
_entity.id
_entity.type
_entity.pdbx_description
1 polymer ?
#
loop_
_entity_poly.entity_id
_entity_poly.type
_entity_poly.pdbx_seq_one_letter_code
_entity_poly.pdbx_strand_id
1 'polypeptide(L)'
;KLRRYSSKVQYIQGDVSKLEDCQRIVKETVDVFGGVSALVTAAGYYEEELLADVTEAAFDEMFGTNVKGTVFLCQAALPYLRSAKGSIVTVASDAGLQGNVACSVYGASKGAVVSFTKSLSLEMAPHGVRVNCVCPGDVDTSLVDKQIANTHQDKATAKAEMGQHYPLGRIGKPHEIGEVIVFLLSNKASFVTGAAWTIDGGLTSW
;
A
#
# COMPACT_ATOMS: atom_id res chain seq x y z
N LYS A 1 1.63 -15.49 13.84
CA LYS A 1 1.76 -14.26 14.68
C LYS A 1 0.41 -13.54 14.87
N LEU A 2 -0.42 -13.40 13.85
CA LEU A 2 -1.70 -12.63 13.91
C LEU A 2 -2.74 -13.21 14.89
N ARG A 3 -2.82 -14.53 15.03
CA ARG A 3 -3.74 -15.18 16.00
C ARG A 3 -3.54 -14.76 17.46
N ARG A 4 -2.41 -14.10 17.80
CA ARG A 4 -2.22 -13.52 19.14
C ARG A 4 -3.15 -12.36 19.45
N TYR A 5 -3.67 -11.69 18.41
CA TYR A 5 -4.49 -10.48 18.54
C TYR A 5 -5.99 -10.75 18.45
N SER A 6 -6.39 -11.84 17.75
CA SER A 6 -7.80 -12.20 17.62
C SER A 6 -7.95 -13.66 17.19
N SER A 7 -8.95 -14.35 17.75
CA SER A 7 -9.41 -15.66 17.26
C SER A 7 -10.16 -15.57 15.92
N LYS A 8 -10.51 -14.34 15.49
CA LYS A 8 -11.24 -14.07 14.24
C LYS A 8 -10.29 -13.65 13.11
N VAL A 9 -9.13 -14.28 12.99
CA VAL A 9 -8.16 -14.04 11.92
C VAL A 9 -8.06 -15.28 11.04
N GLN A 10 -8.25 -15.10 9.75
CA GLN A 10 -8.01 -16.11 8.71
C GLN A 10 -6.81 -15.68 7.86
N TYR A 11 -5.91 -16.63 7.60
CA TYR A 11 -4.81 -16.46 6.65
C TYR A 11 -5.18 -17.16 5.34
N ILE A 12 -5.12 -16.42 4.23
CA ILE A 12 -5.33 -16.92 2.88
C ILE A 12 -4.06 -16.59 2.08
N GLN A 13 -3.40 -17.61 1.57
CA GLN A 13 -2.21 -17.44 0.72
C GLN A 13 -2.65 -17.12 -0.70
N GLY A 14 -1.96 -16.18 -1.36
CA GLY A 14 -2.18 -15.86 -2.78
C GLY A 14 -1.14 -14.89 -3.31
N ASP A 15 -1.06 -14.85 -4.63
CA ASP A 15 -0.24 -13.94 -5.41
C ASP A 15 -1.14 -12.88 -6.05
N VAL A 16 -1.06 -11.64 -5.56
CA VAL A 16 -1.95 -10.56 -6.04
C VAL A 16 -1.67 -10.14 -7.48
N SER A 17 -0.53 -10.53 -8.07
CA SER A 17 -0.26 -10.31 -9.50
C SER A 17 -1.16 -11.16 -10.40
N LYS A 18 -1.84 -12.17 -9.83
CA LYS A 18 -2.75 -13.09 -10.52
C LYS A 18 -4.20 -12.74 -10.23
N LEU A 19 -4.98 -12.51 -11.29
CA LEU A 19 -6.39 -12.13 -11.19
C LEU A 19 -7.21 -13.20 -10.43
N GLU A 20 -6.98 -14.46 -10.74
CA GLU A 20 -7.66 -15.59 -10.10
C GLU A 20 -7.41 -15.64 -8.59
N ASP A 21 -6.21 -15.28 -8.13
CA ASP A 21 -5.89 -15.22 -6.70
C ASP A 21 -6.57 -14.03 -6.03
N CYS A 22 -6.62 -12.86 -6.67
CA CYS A 22 -7.37 -11.72 -6.15
C CYS A 22 -8.86 -12.07 -5.93
N GLN A 23 -9.48 -12.72 -6.90
CA GLN A 23 -10.87 -13.15 -6.82
C GLN A 23 -11.09 -14.21 -5.73
N ARG A 24 -10.19 -15.20 -5.66
CA ARG A 24 -10.24 -16.28 -4.68
C ARG A 24 -10.06 -15.75 -3.25
N ILE A 25 -9.09 -14.87 -3.00
CA ILE A 25 -8.85 -14.27 -1.68
C ILE A 25 -10.12 -13.56 -1.18
N VAL A 26 -10.74 -12.76 -2.02
CA VAL A 26 -11.97 -12.06 -1.64
C VAL A 26 -13.12 -13.06 -1.41
N LYS A 27 -13.30 -14.04 -2.30
CA LYS A 27 -14.34 -15.06 -2.15
C LYS A 27 -14.17 -15.84 -0.84
N GLU A 28 -12.99 -16.38 -0.55
CA GLU A 28 -12.72 -17.11 0.69
C GLU A 28 -12.93 -16.23 1.93
N THR A 29 -12.58 -14.94 1.86
CA THR A 29 -12.86 -13.97 2.94
C THR A 29 -14.36 -13.86 3.19
N VAL A 30 -15.15 -13.75 2.14
CA VAL A 30 -16.62 -13.66 2.23
C VAL A 30 -17.22 -14.96 2.76
N ASP A 31 -16.74 -16.11 2.31
CA ASP A 31 -17.20 -17.43 2.77
C ASP A 31 -16.98 -17.60 4.28
N VAL A 32 -15.90 -17.04 4.84
CA VAL A 32 -15.55 -17.12 6.27
C VAL A 32 -16.25 -16.06 7.11
N PHE A 33 -16.31 -14.80 6.63
CA PHE A 33 -16.74 -13.67 7.44
C PHE A 33 -18.09 -13.08 7.04
N GLY A 34 -18.70 -13.55 5.96
CA GLY A 34 -20.01 -13.12 5.47
C GLY A 34 -19.99 -11.84 4.63
N GLY A 35 -18.83 -11.19 4.44
CA GLY A 35 -18.71 -9.98 3.64
C GLY A 35 -17.36 -9.27 3.82
N VAL A 36 -17.23 -8.11 3.16
CA VAL A 36 -16.06 -7.21 3.26
C VAL A 36 -16.56 -5.79 3.49
N SER A 37 -16.25 -5.20 4.62
CA SER A 37 -16.58 -3.79 4.95
C SER A 37 -15.37 -2.86 4.88
N ALA A 38 -14.15 -3.41 4.87
CA ALA A 38 -12.91 -2.66 4.76
C ALA A 38 -11.90 -3.44 3.91
N LEU A 39 -11.15 -2.75 3.05
CA LEU A 39 -10.08 -3.32 2.25
C LEU A 39 -8.82 -2.47 2.39
N VAL A 40 -7.68 -3.13 2.63
CA VAL A 40 -6.35 -2.52 2.55
C VAL A 40 -5.51 -3.27 1.52
N THR A 41 -5.02 -2.59 0.49
CA THR A 41 -4.09 -3.17 -0.48
C THR A 41 -2.67 -2.78 -0.13
N ALA A 42 -2.01 -3.61 0.69
CA ALA A 42 -0.66 -3.34 1.21
C ALA A 42 0.43 -4.25 0.61
N ALA A 43 0.07 -5.17 -0.28
CA ALA A 43 1.05 -5.92 -1.04
C ALA A 43 1.85 -4.98 -1.94
N GLY A 44 3.17 -5.14 -1.96
CA GLY A 44 4.04 -4.29 -2.76
C GLY A 44 5.37 -4.95 -3.06
N TYR A 45 5.89 -4.65 -4.24
CA TYR A 45 7.23 -4.98 -4.70
C TYR A 45 8.03 -3.67 -4.84
N TYR A 46 9.28 -3.72 -4.48
CA TYR A 46 10.22 -2.61 -4.57
C TYR A 46 11.57 -3.09 -5.06
N GLU A 47 12.11 -2.37 -6.01
CA GLU A 47 13.47 -2.53 -6.52
C GLU A 47 13.95 -1.16 -7.01
N GLU A 48 15.21 -0.84 -6.68
CA GLU A 48 15.92 0.34 -7.20
C GLU A 48 16.76 -0.07 -8.39
N GLU A 49 16.50 0.54 -9.54
CA GLU A 49 17.22 0.27 -10.75
C GLU A 49 17.23 1.51 -11.66
N LEU A 50 18.39 1.84 -12.23
CA LEU A 50 18.45 2.89 -13.24
C LEU A 50 17.66 2.46 -14.48
N LEU A 51 16.96 3.38 -15.11
CA LEU A 51 16.10 3.06 -16.25
C LEU A 51 16.82 2.30 -17.38
N ALA A 52 18.12 2.57 -17.55
CA ALA A 52 18.94 1.87 -18.56
C ALA A 52 19.09 0.36 -18.33
N ASP A 53 18.92 -0.09 -17.08
CA ASP A 53 19.14 -1.47 -16.65
C ASP A 53 17.82 -2.23 -16.40
N VAL A 54 16.70 -1.51 -16.37
CA VAL A 54 15.36 -2.11 -16.11
C VAL A 54 15.03 -3.14 -17.18
N THR A 55 14.73 -4.35 -16.75
CA THR A 55 14.25 -5.43 -17.63
C THR A 55 12.73 -5.44 -17.74
N GLU A 56 12.18 -6.01 -18.82
CA GLU A 56 10.73 -6.24 -18.98
C GLU A 56 10.18 -7.07 -17.82
N ALA A 57 10.90 -8.10 -17.37
CA ALA A 57 10.49 -8.95 -16.26
C ALA A 57 10.39 -8.16 -14.93
N ALA A 58 11.35 -7.29 -14.63
CA ALA A 58 11.32 -6.43 -13.44
C ALA A 58 10.14 -5.43 -13.50
N PHE A 59 9.89 -4.86 -14.69
CA PHE A 59 8.74 -3.99 -14.92
C PHE A 59 7.41 -4.73 -14.67
N ASP A 60 7.26 -5.93 -15.27
CA ASP A 60 6.03 -6.73 -15.15
C ASP A 60 5.78 -7.18 -13.71
N GLU A 61 6.82 -7.57 -12.97
CA GLU A 61 6.70 -7.91 -11.54
C GLU A 61 6.26 -6.70 -10.71
N MET A 62 6.88 -5.54 -10.95
CA MET A 62 6.56 -4.27 -10.29
C MET A 62 5.11 -3.85 -10.53
N PHE A 63 4.70 -3.77 -11.78
CA PHE A 63 3.33 -3.36 -12.13
C PHE A 63 2.32 -4.46 -11.82
N GLY A 64 2.69 -5.73 -11.98
CA GLY A 64 1.87 -6.88 -11.62
C GLY A 64 1.46 -6.86 -10.15
N THR A 65 2.43 -6.65 -9.26
CA THR A 65 2.17 -6.60 -7.82
C THR A 65 1.53 -5.29 -7.38
N ASN A 66 2.16 -4.14 -7.72
CA ASN A 66 1.79 -2.85 -7.15
C ASN A 66 0.49 -2.29 -7.75
N VAL A 67 0.30 -2.43 -9.06
CA VAL A 67 -0.83 -1.82 -9.78
C VAL A 67 -1.92 -2.83 -10.02
N LYS A 68 -1.64 -3.90 -10.77
CA LYS A 68 -2.63 -4.92 -11.13
C LYS A 68 -3.25 -5.56 -9.89
N GLY A 69 -2.43 -5.94 -8.90
CA GLY A 69 -2.91 -6.51 -7.64
C GLY A 69 -3.84 -5.57 -6.88
N THR A 70 -3.47 -4.29 -6.77
CA THR A 70 -4.32 -3.26 -6.15
C THR A 70 -5.66 -3.12 -6.86
N VAL A 71 -5.64 -2.99 -8.20
CA VAL A 71 -6.86 -2.81 -9.01
C VAL A 71 -7.80 -3.99 -8.87
N PHE A 72 -7.30 -5.22 -9.03
CA PHE A 72 -8.16 -6.41 -9.06
C PHE A 72 -8.63 -6.88 -7.69
N LEU A 73 -7.87 -6.64 -6.62
CA LEU A 73 -8.39 -6.82 -5.26
C LEU A 73 -9.53 -5.83 -4.97
N CYS A 74 -9.37 -4.56 -5.35
CA CYS A 74 -10.45 -3.58 -5.24
C CYS A 74 -11.67 -4.05 -6.04
N GLN A 75 -11.51 -4.40 -7.33
CA GLN A 75 -12.60 -4.84 -8.19
C GLN A 75 -13.38 -6.02 -7.59
N ALA A 76 -12.67 -7.05 -7.13
CA ALA A 76 -13.29 -8.23 -6.54
C ALA A 76 -14.09 -7.90 -5.26
N ALA A 77 -13.63 -6.93 -4.47
CA ALA A 77 -14.28 -6.54 -3.21
C ALA A 77 -15.44 -5.56 -3.38
N LEU A 78 -15.57 -4.84 -4.54
CA LEU A 78 -16.56 -3.79 -4.75
C LEU A 78 -18.01 -4.18 -4.42
N PRO A 79 -18.55 -5.36 -4.82
CA PRO A 79 -19.93 -5.72 -4.51
C PRO A 79 -20.22 -5.71 -3.00
N TYR A 80 -19.28 -6.23 -2.21
CA TYR A 80 -19.40 -6.34 -0.76
C TYR A 80 -19.22 -4.98 -0.06
N LEU A 81 -18.21 -4.21 -0.53
CA LEU A 81 -17.96 -2.86 -0.03
C LEU A 81 -19.13 -1.91 -0.29
N ARG A 82 -19.79 -2.01 -1.46
CA ARG A 82 -21.01 -1.25 -1.77
C ARG A 82 -22.15 -1.63 -0.81
N SER A 83 -22.37 -2.93 -0.60
CA SER A 83 -23.40 -3.42 0.33
C SER A 83 -23.17 -2.92 1.76
N ALA A 84 -21.91 -2.89 2.20
CA ALA A 84 -21.52 -2.47 3.54
C ALA A 84 -21.39 -0.94 3.69
N LYS A 85 -21.43 -0.15 2.62
CA LYS A 85 -21.00 1.26 2.57
C LYS A 85 -19.61 1.42 3.20
N GLY A 86 -18.69 0.57 2.79
CA GLY A 86 -17.40 0.34 3.43
C GLY A 86 -16.33 1.36 3.07
N SER A 87 -15.07 0.98 3.29
CA SER A 87 -13.92 1.86 3.01
C SER A 87 -12.74 1.08 2.45
N ILE A 88 -12.00 1.72 1.52
CA ILE A 88 -10.77 1.20 0.92
C ILE A 88 -9.62 2.12 1.32
N VAL A 89 -8.48 1.54 1.69
CA VAL A 89 -7.20 2.25 1.81
C VAL A 89 -6.16 1.53 0.97
N THR A 90 -5.63 2.21 -0.03
CA THR A 90 -4.51 1.73 -0.83
C THR A 90 -3.18 2.21 -0.25
N VAL A 91 -2.12 1.43 -0.43
CA VAL A 91 -0.77 1.80 0.03
C VAL A 91 0.10 2.12 -1.18
N ALA A 92 0.33 3.43 -1.39
CA ALA A 92 1.28 3.94 -2.38
C ALA A 92 2.69 4.12 -1.76
N SER A 93 3.32 5.25 -1.96
CA SER A 93 4.61 5.67 -1.43
C SER A 93 4.77 7.18 -1.65
N ASP A 94 5.69 7.82 -0.93
CA ASP A 94 6.24 9.14 -1.25
C ASP A 94 6.77 9.18 -2.69
N ALA A 95 7.40 8.09 -3.17
CA ALA A 95 7.85 7.94 -4.55
C ALA A 95 6.73 8.03 -5.61
N GLY A 96 5.47 7.90 -5.22
CA GLY A 96 4.33 8.18 -6.09
C GLY A 96 3.94 9.66 -6.17
N LEU A 97 4.57 10.52 -5.37
CA LEU A 97 4.30 11.96 -5.25
C LEU A 97 5.50 12.81 -5.68
N GLN A 98 6.72 12.30 -5.51
CA GLN A 98 7.98 12.97 -5.88
C GLN A 98 8.89 12.03 -6.66
N GLY A 99 9.93 12.60 -7.31
CA GLY A 99 10.96 11.83 -7.99
C GLY A 99 12.04 11.34 -7.03
N ASN A 100 12.45 10.08 -7.18
CA ASN A 100 13.60 9.49 -6.49
C ASN A 100 14.54 8.86 -7.53
N VAL A 101 15.86 9.00 -7.31
CA VAL A 101 16.89 8.40 -8.19
C VAL A 101 16.73 6.88 -8.18
N ALA A 102 16.94 6.24 -9.32
CA ALA A 102 16.78 4.79 -9.54
C ALA A 102 15.38 4.21 -9.23
N CYS A 103 14.35 5.06 -9.07
CA CYS A 103 12.99 4.66 -8.75
C CYS A 103 11.98 5.01 -9.86
N SER A 104 12.41 5.20 -11.10
CA SER A 104 11.50 5.65 -12.18
C SER A 104 10.31 4.70 -12.38
N VAL A 105 10.53 3.40 -12.41
CA VAL A 105 9.46 2.38 -12.57
C VAL A 105 8.67 2.20 -11.27
N TYR A 106 9.34 2.16 -10.13
CA TYR A 106 8.66 2.10 -8.83
C TYR A 106 7.77 3.32 -8.60
N GLY A 107 8.31 4.52 -8.77
CA GLY A 107 7.55 5.77 -8.65
C GLY A 107 6.36 5.81 -9.60
N ALA A 108 6.52 5.38 -10.87
CA ALA A 108 5.43 5.26 -11.82
C ALA A 108 4.34 4.30 -11.31
N SER A 109 4.71 3.13 -10.78
CA SER A 109 3.75 2.17 -10.22
C SER A 109 2.98 2.75 -9.03
N LYS A 110 3.66 3.47 -8.14
CA LYS A 110 3.03 4.10 -6.95
C LYS A 110 2.22 5.35 -7.30
N GLY A 111 2.64 6.12 -8.30
CA GLY A 111 1.85 7.21 -8.88
C GLY A 111 0.56 6.70 -9.54
N ALA A 112 0.62 5.55 -10.21
CA ALA A 112 -0.56 4.88 -10.74
C ALA A 112 -1.56 4.52 -9.64
N VAL A 113 -1.10 4.01 -8.48
CA VAL A 113 -1.97 3.72 -7.32
C VAL A 113 -2.62 4.98 -6.77
N VAL A 114 -1.89 6.10 -6.67
CA VAL A 114 -2.44 7.40 -6.23
C VAL A 114 -3.55 7.86 -7.18
N SER A 115 -3.30 7.86 -8.49
CA SER A 115 -4.28 8.28 -9.49
C SER A 115 -5.50 7.35 -9.54
N PHE A 116 -5.29 6.03 -9.49
CA PHE A 116 -6.34 5.03 -9.39
C PHE A 116 -7.25 5.28 -8.17
N THR A 117 -6.66 5.54 -7.01
CA THR A 117 -7.40 5.81 -5.77
C THR A 117 -8.32 7.02 -5.92
N LYS A 118 -7.82 8.12 -6.49
CA LYS A 118 -8.61 9.34 -6.72
C LYS A 118 -9.79 9.07 -7.66
N SER A 119 -9.56 8.37 -8.77
CA SER A 119 -10.62 8.04 -9.73
C SER A 119 -11.65 7.10 -9.10
N LEU A 120 -11.21 6.02 -8.44
CA LEU A 120 -12.09 5.07 -7.78
C LEU A 120 -12.92 5.73 -6.65
N SER A 121 -12.37 6.74 -5.98
CA SER A 121 -13.12 7.46 -4.94
C SER A 121 -14.36 8.18 -5.49
N LEU A 122 -14.26 8.73 -6.70
CA LEU A 122 -15.38 9.39 -7.38
C LEU A 122 -16.43 8.38 -7.85
N GLU A 123 -15.99 7.23 -8.39
CA GLU A 123 -16.88 6.15 -8.81
C GLU A 123 -17.65 5.55 -7.62
N MET A 124 -17.01 5.49 -6.44
CA MET A 124 -17.56 4.83 -5.28
C MET A 124 -18.36 5.75 -4.35
N ALA A 125 -18.17 7.06 -4.42
CA ALA A 125 -18.89 8.02 -3.60
C ALA A 125 -20.43 7.91 -3.67
N PRO A 126 -21.06 7.72 -4.87
CA PRO A 126 -22.50 7.52 -4.94
C PRO A 126 -23.02 6.27 -4.22
N HIS A 127 -22.12 5.31 -3.95
CA HIS A 127 -22.44 4.09 -3.21
C HIS A 127 -22.15 4.20 -1.70
N GLY A 128 -21.69 5.37 -1.24
CA GLY A 128 -21.30 5.59 0.15
C GLY A 128 -19.99 4.90 0.56
N VAL A 129 -19.17 4.46 -0.40
CA VAL A 129 -17.86 3.84 -0.16
C VAL A 129 -16.78 4.91 -0.25
N ARG A 130 -15.93 5.00 0.77
CA ARG A 130 -14.79 5.91 0.79
C ARG A 130 -13.53 5.20 0.30
N VAL A 131 -12.70 5.89 -0.48
CA VAL A 131 -11.45 5.34 -1.02
C VAL A 131 -10.35 6.36 -0.81
N ASN A 132 -9.30 5.99 -0.06
CA ASN A 132 -8.17 6.85 0.25
C ASN A 132 -6.86 6.10 0.02
N CYS A 133 -5.77 6.84 -0.06
CA CYS A 133 -4.42 6.33 -0.21
C CYS A 133 -3.54 6.82 0.94
N VAL A 134 -2.64 5.98 1.42
CA VAL A 134 -1.52 6.41 2.25
C VAL A 134 -0.23 6.36 1.42
N CYS A 135 0.64 7.36 1.61
CA CYS A 135 1.92 7.52 0.92
C CYS A 135 3.06 7.54 1.96
N PRO A 136 3.49 6.38 2.47
CA PRO A 136 4.59 6.31 3.42
C PRO A 136 5.93 6.68 2.74
N GLY A 137 6.87 7.22 3.53
CA GLY A 137 8.30 7.15 3.25
C GLY A 137 8.87 5.80 3.66
N ASP A 138 10.18 5.73 3.96
CA ASP A 138 10.80 4.51 4.47
C ASP A 138 10.21 4.10 5.82
N VAL A 139 9.85 2.82 5.92
CA VAL A 139 9.26 2.22 7.12
C VAL A 139 10.08 1.00 7.54
N ASP A 140 10.40 0.88 8.83
CA ASP A 140 11.17 -0.21 9.41
C ASP A 140 10.45 -1.57 9.24
N THR A 141 10.62 -2.18 8.07
CA THR A 141 10.01 -3.43 7.64
C THR A 141 11.03 -4.34 6.98
N SER A 142 10.61 -5.56 6.63
CA SER A 142 11.42 -6.48 5.84
C SER A 142 11.81 -5.95 4.45
N LEU A 143 11.08 -4.95 3.92
CA LEU A 143 11.42 -4.30 2.66
C LEU A 143 12.70 -3.46 2.82
N VAL A 144 12.75 -2.60 3.84
CA VAL A 144 13.94 -1.82 4.19
C VAL A 144 15.10 -2.75 4.58
N ASP A 145 14.83 -3.83 5.31
CA ASP A 145 15.88 -4.83 5.63
C ASP A 145 16.51 -5.45 4.38
N LYS A 146 15.73 -5.69 3.31
CA LYS A 146 16.25 -6.17 2.03
C LYS A 146 17.10 -5.12 1.30
N GLN A 147 16.70 -3.85 1.31
CA GLN A 147 17.51 -2.75 0.73
C GLN A 147 18.87 -2.66 1.41
N ILE A 148 18.89 -2.68 2.75
CA ILE A 148 20.11 -2.59 3.56
C ILE A 148 21.01 -3.81 3.35
N ALA A 149 20.47 -5.00 3.14
CA ALA A 149 21.26 -6.24 2.98
C ALA A 149 22.31 -6.15 1.86
N ASN A 150 22.08 -5.31 0.84
CA ASN A 150 23.00 -5.08 -0.27
C ASN A 150 24.11 -4.07 0.05
N THR A 151 24.04 -3.36 1.18
CA THR A 151 24.99 -2.28 1.51
C THR A 151 26.21 -2.74 2.31
N HIS A 152 26.24 -3.97 2.80
CA HIS A 152 27.28 -4.51 3.71
C HIS A 152 27.44 -3.72 5.05
N GLN A 153 26.50 -2.81 5.35
CA GLN A 153 26.51 -2.06 6.61
C GLN A 153 25.75 -2.79 7.73
N ASP A 154 26.06 -2.39 8.97
CA ASP A 154 25.19 -2.76 10.11
C ASP A 154 23.80 -2.14 9.97
N LYS A 155 22.76 -2.95 10.21
CA LYS A 155 21.37 -2.54 10.02
C LYS A 155 20.96 -1.29 10.81
N ALA A 156 21.45 -1.13 12.03
CA ALA A 156 21.10 0.01 12.87
C ALA A 156 21.71 1.29 12.31
N THR A 157 22.97 1.23 11.87
CA THR A 157 23.70 2.32 11.24
C THR A 157 23.04 2.72 9.93
N ALA A 158 22.73 1.76 9.04
CA ALA A 158 22.09 2.04 7.77
C ALA A 158 20.69 2.70 7.95
N LYS A 159 19.88 2.20 8.90
CA LYS A 159 18.57 2.83 9.22
C LYS A 159 18.72 4.23 9.80
N ALA A 160 19.75 4.48 10.58
CA ALA A 160 20.03 5.83 11.11
C ALA A 160 20.45 6.80 10.00
N GLU A 161 21.27 6.35 9.05
CA GLU A 161 21.66 7.14 7.87
C GLU A 161 20.44 7.41 6.97
N MET A 162 19.62 6.42 6.66
CA MET A 162 18.35 6.64 5.95
C MET A 162 17.48 7.67 6.66
N GLY A 163 17.43 7.62 8.00
CA GLY A 163 16.68 8.56 8.82
C GLY A 163 17.09 10.01 8.67
N GLN A 164 18.34 10.29 8.31
CA GLN A 164 18.85 11.66 8.13
C GLN A 164 18.21 12.38 6.94
N HIS A 165 17.64 11.65 5.98
CA HIS A 165 16.92 12.24 4.85
C HIS A 165 15.55 12.79 5.24
N TYR A 166 15.04 12.44 6.41
CA TYR A 166 13.72 12.84 6.89
C TYR A 166 13.80 14.01 7.86
N PRO A 167 12.94 15.04 7.73
CA PRO A 167 12.87 16.13 8.72
C PRO A 167 12.70 15.67 10.16
N LEU A 168 11.98 14.56 10.40
CA LEU A 168 11.85 13.96 11.74
C LEU A 168 13.07 13.15 12.19
N GLY A 169 14.16 13.08 11.39
CA GLY A 169 15.43 12.45 11.74
C GLY A 169 15.40 10.93 11.87
N ARG A 170 14.38 10.26 11.36
CA ARG A 170 14.24 8.80 11.42
C ARG A 170 13.29 8.26 10.34
N ILE A 171 13.44 6.98 10.03
CA ILE A 171 12.43 6.24 9.27
C ILE A 171 11.18 5.98 10.11
N GLY A 172 10.06 5.71 9.45
CA GLY A 172 8.77 5.40 10.10
C GLY A 172 8.74 4.00 10.73
N LYS A 173 7.75 3.77 11.57
CA LYS A 173 7.46 2.44 12.14
C LYS A 173 6.15 1.90 11.58
N PRO A 174 6.00 0.57 11.39
CA PRO A 174 4.79 -0.01 10.80
C PRO A 174 3.48 0.40 11.47
N HIS A 175 3.48 0.53 12.81
CA HIS A 175 2.28 0.93 13.53
C HIS A 175 1.87 2.39 13.25
N GLU A 176 2.81 3.30 12.95
CA GLU A 176 2.50 4.70 12.60
C GLU A 176 1.71 4.78 11.30
N ILE A 177 2.03 3.91 10.34
CA ILE A 177 1.24 3.78 9.11
C ILE A 177 -0.11 3.12 9.40
N GLY A 178 -0.11 2.05 10.22
CA GLY A 178 -1.30 1.32 10.60
C GLY A 178 -2.35 2.19 11.30
N GLU A 179 -1.95 3.09 12.18
CA GLU A 179 -2.87 4.00 12.89
C GLU A 179 -3.61 4.93 11.91
N VAL A 180 -2.91 5.47 10.90
CA VAL A 180 -3.55 6.31 9.87
C VAL A 180 -4.50 5.48 9.00
N ILE A 181 -4.11 4.26 8.63
CA ILE A 181 -4.98 3.34 7.87
C ILE A 181 -6.26 3.06 8.67
N VAL A 182 -6.15 2.73 9.96
CA VAL A 182 -7.30 2.46 10.85
C VAL A 182 -8.19 3.70 10.97
N PHE A 183 -7.62 4.90 11.10
CA PHE A 183 -8.39 6.15 11.09
C PHE A 183 -9.17 6.31 9.78
N LEU A 184 -8.52 6.14 8.63
CA LEU A 184 -9.15 6.30 7.31
C LEU A 184 -10.24 5.26 7.04
N LEU A 185 -10.12 4.05 7.58
CA LEU A 185 -11.15 3.02 7.50
C LEU A 185 -12.34 3.29 8.42
N SER A 186 -12.14 4.02 9.50
CA SER A 186 -13.15 4.26 10.54
C SER A 186 -14.16 5.34 10.16
N ASN A 187 -15.29 5.39 10.89
CA ASN A 187 -16.29 6.46 10.76
C ASN A 187 -15.78 7.84 11.17
N LYS A 188 -14.63 7.94 11.86
CA LYS A 188 -13.99 9.23 12.19
C LYS A 188 -13.52 9.96 10.92
N ALA A 189 -13.26 9.23 9.83
CA ALA A 189 -12.91 9.77 8.52
C ALA A 189 -14.11 9.84 7.57
N SER A 190 -15.33 10.03 8.07
CA SER A 190 -16.58 9.95 7.27
C SER A 190 -16.66 10.98 6.13
N PHE A 191 -15.90 12.08 6.20
CA PHE A 191 -15.84 13.10 5.15
C PHE A 191 -14.51 13.11 4.39
N VAL A 192 -13.72 12.01 4.49
CA VAL A 192 -12.42 11.87 3.83
C VAL A 192 -12.53 10.81 2.74
N THR A 193 -12.47 11.22 1.47
CA THR A 193 -12.39 10.33 0.31
C THR A 193 -11.54 10.97 -0.78
N GLY A 194 -10.82 10.19 -1.58
CA GLY A 194 -9.90 10.64 -2.63
C GLY A 194 -8.60 11.25 -2.12
N ALA A 195 -8.32 11.19 -0.82
CA ALA A 195 -7.11 11.74 -0.25
C ALA A 195 -5.90 10.83 -0.48
N ALA A 196 -4.74 11.46 -0.75
CA ALA A 196 -3.43 10.82 -0.69
C ALA A 196 -2.69 11.42 0.52
N TRP A 197 -2.58 10.66 1.60
CA TRP A 197 -2.00 11.12 2.86
C TRP A 197 -0.55 10.72 2.95
N THR A 198 0.34 11.71 3.02
CA THR A 198 1.76 11.48 3.28
C THR A 198 1.97 11.07 4.74
N ILE A 199 2.77 10.01 4.95
CA ILE A 199 3.22 9.55 6.26
C ILE A 199 4.72 9.30 6.13
N ASP A 200 5.46 10.37 5.90
CA ASP A 200 6.83 10.37 5.39
C ASP A 200 7.80 11.22 6.23
N GLY A 201 7.44 11.52 7.47
CA GLY A 201 8.29 12.31 8.35
C GLY A 201 8.64 13.70 7.83
N GLY A 202 7.87 14.23 6.87
CA GLY A 202 8.04 15.53 6.25
C GLY A 202 8.88 15.52 4.97
N LEU A 203 9.28 14.36 4.46
CA LEU A 203 10.16 14.23 3.29
C LEU A 203 9.63 14.97 2.05
N THR A 204 8.33 14.91 1.78
CA THR A 204 7.70 15.54 0.60
C THR A 204 7.19 16.96 0.85
N SER A 205 7.59 17.61 1.96
CA SER A 205 7.06 18.92 2.35
C SER A 205 7.95 20.11 1.95
N TRP A 206 9.04 19.87 1.25
CA TRP A 206 9.95 20.93 0.73
C TRP A 206 9.84 21.09 -0.78
#